data_f8cec00f98a09e00fd0bf84927e9980a
#
_entry.id   f8cec00f98a09e00fd0bf84927e9980a
#
_cell.length_a   1.000
_cell.length_b   1.000
_cell.length_c   1.000
_cell.angle_alpha   90.00
_cell.angle_beta   90.00
_cell.angle_gamma   90.00
#
_symmetry.space_group_name_H-M   'P 1'
#
loop_
_entity.id
_entity.type
_entity.pdbx_description
1 polymer ?
#
loop_
_entity_poly.entity_id
_entity_poly.type
_entity_poly.pdbx_seq_one_letter_code
_entity_poly.pdbx_strand_id
1 'polypeptide(L)'
;MPTLRRKKRLTSSNAGGWAKKTGNGYRSGLEERIAQELIERGIEFEYEQMRIDYLRPAKKSRYTPDFVLPNGIIIETKGRFLTADRQKMLLVKDQHPDLDIRFIFSNANQKISKQSKTTYGMWAERNGFPYSNSDLPLDWLKE
;
A
#
# COMPACT_ATOMS: atom_id res chain seq x y z
N MET A 1 4.25 -10.60 -30.50
CA MET A 1 5.15 -10.11 -29.44
C MET A 1 5.83 -8.85 -29.91
N PRO A 2 5.78 -7.79 -29.11
CA PRO A 2 6.51 -6.60 -29.50
C PRO A 2 8.01 -6.92 -29.48
N THR A 3 8.67 -6.50 -30.55
CA THR A 3 10.13 -6.66 -30.65
C THR A 3 10.78 -5.72 -29.64
N LEU A 4 11.65 -6.26 -28.80
CA LEU A 4 12.42 -5.46 -27.88
C LEU A 4 13.29 -4.47 -28.68
N ARG A 5 13.02 -3.19 -28.49
CA ARG A 5 13.80 -2.16 -29.13
C ARG A 5 15.17 -2.13 -28.47
N ARG A 6 16.21 -2.47 -29.20
CA ARG A 6 17.58 -2.40 -28.70
C ARG A 6 17.93 -0.96 -28.37
N LYS A 7 18.26 -0.70 -27.13
CA LYS A 7 18.77 0.57 -26.70
C LYS A 7 20.28 0.50 -26.51
N LYS A 8 20.86 1.67 -26.40
CA LYS A 8 22.29 1.80 -26.17
C LYS A 8 22.71 1.01 -24.93
N ARG A 9 23.78 0.27 -25.05
CA ARG A 9 24.38 -0.52 -23.99
C ARG A 9 24.62 0.33 -22.75
N LEU A 10 24.20 -0.16 -21.60
CA LEU A 10 24.52 0.47 -20.33
C LEU A 10 25.99 0.20 -20.00
N THR A 11 26.71 1.26 -19.71
CA THR A 11 28.05 1.18 -19.14
C THR A 11 27.97 1.67 -17.70
N SER A 12 28.97 1.35 -16.91
CA SER A 12 29.03 1.81 -15.52
C SER A 12 28.96 3.34 -15.40
N SER A 13 29.44 4.07 -16.40
CA SER A 13 29.36 5.52 -16.42
C SER A 13 27.95 6.08 -16.67
N ASN A 14 27.05 5.29 -17.25
CA ASN A 14 25.69 5.71 -17.55
C ASN A 14 24.71 5.43 -16.41
N ALA A 15 25.16 4.84 -15.33
CA ALA A 15 24.33 4.46 -14.20
C ALA A 15 24.14 5.59 -13.19
N GLY A 16 24.71 6.76 -13.42
CA GLY A 16 24.79 7.85 -12.44
C GLY A 16 23.42 8.32 -11.90
N GLY A 17 22.41 8.36 -12.76
CA GLY A 17 21.07 8.77 -12.34
C GLY A 17 20.31 7.73 -11.51
N TRP A 18 20.77 6.49 -11.50
CA TRP A 18 20.08 5.36 -10.87
C TRP A 18 20.79 4.82 -9.65
N ALA A 19 21.97 5.31 -9.41
CA ALA A 19 22.91 4.79 -8.42
C ALA A 19 22.52 5.12 -6.99
N LYS A 20 21.28 4.78 -6.59
CA LYS A 20 20.80 5.09 -5.23
C LYS A 20 20.71 3.87 -4.32
N LYS A 21 20.71 2.66 -4.86
CA LYS A 21 20.53 1.43 -4.08
C LYS A 21 21.72 0.49 -4.16
N THR A 22 22.37 0.44 -5.31
CA THR A 22 23.65 -0.23 -5.48
C THR A 22 24.60 0.77 -6.09
N GLY A 23 25.91 0.57 -5.95
CA GLY A 23 26.91 1.49 -6.46
C GLY A 23 26.84 1.75 -7.97
N ASN A 24 26.13 0.88 -8.73
CA ASN A 24 26.02 0.93 -10.18
C ASN A 24 24.61 1.25 -10.68
N GLY A 25 23.69 1.60 -9.79
CA GLY A 25 22.34 2.01 -10.16
C GLY A 25 21.32 0.88 -10.33
N TYR A 26 21.67 -0.34 -10.00
CA TYR A 26 20.75 -1.48 -10.03
C TYR A 26 20.10 -1.69 -8.67
N ARG A 27 18.87 -2.24 -8.68
CA ARG A 27 18.06 -2.36 -7.46
C ARG A 27 18.50 -3.49 -6.53
N SER A 28 19.30 -4.43 -7.01
CA SER A 28 19.80 -5.54 -6.22
C SER A 28 21.18 -5.96 -6.68
N GLY A 29 21.91 -6.67 -5.80
CA GLY A 29 23.20 -7.24 -6.17
C GLY A 29 23.13 -8.28 -7.28
N LEU A 30 22.02 -9.01 -7.37
CA LEU A 30 21.82 -9.96 -8.47
C LEU A 30 21.62 -9.23 -9.80
N GLU A 31 20.80 -8.17 -9.83
CA GLU A 31 20.62 -7.37 -11.05
C GLU A 31 21.93 -6.78 -11.52
N GLU A 32 22.74 -6.26 -10.59
CA GLU A 32 24.07 -5.73 -10.88
C GLU A 32 24.98 -6.79 -11.51
N ARG A 33 24.99 -7.98 -10.96
CA ARG A 33 25.81 -9.09 -11.47
C ARG A 33 25.37 -9.51 -12.86
N ILE A 34 24.09 -9.61 -13.13
CA ILE A 34 23.59 -9.96 -14.46
C ILE A 34 23.90 -8.85 -15.46
N ALA A 35 23.71 -7.59 -15.09
CA ALA A 35 24.04 -6.46 -15.94
C ALA A 35 25.54 -6.46 -16.29
N GLN A 36 26.39 -6.73 -15.32
CA GLN A 36 27.83 -6.82 -15.53
C GLN A 36 28.18 -7.94 -16.49
N GLU A 37 27.56 -9.09 -16.35
CA GLU A 37 27.76 -10.21 -17.28
C GLU A 37 27.35 -9.86 -18.71
N LEU A 38 26.20 -9.19 -18.88
CA LEU A 38 25.75 -8.72 -20.19
C LEU A 38 26.73 -7.73 -20.81
N ILE A 39 27.24 -6.79 -20.01
CA ILE A 39 28.22 -5.81 -20.46
C ILE A 39 29.51 -6.50 -20.91
N GLU A 40 30.03 -7.45 -20.15
CA GLU A 40 31.23 -8.20 -20.45
C GLU A 40 31.13 -9.00 -21.74
N ARG A 41 29.93 -9.54 -22.02
CA ARG A 41 29.64 -10.30 -23.24
C ARG A 41 29.31 -9.41 -24.43
N GLY A 42 29.29 -8.09 -24.25
CA GLY A 42 28.98 -7.13 -25.31
C GLY A 42 27.53 -7.14 -25.75
N ILE A 43 26.60 -7.59 -24.90
CA ILE A 43 25.18 -7.67 -25.21
C ILE A 43 24.50 -6.37 -24.80
N GLU A 44 23.78 -5.76 -25.74
CA GLU A 44 22.96 -4.59 -25.46
C GLU A 44 21.69 -5.01 -24.73
N PHE A 45 21.28 -4.20 -23.75
CA PHE A 45 20.05 -4.48 -22.98
C PHE A 45 19.42 -3.17 -22.52
N GLU A 46 18.11 -3.27 -22.18
CA GLU A 46 17.39 -2.22 -21.49
C GLU A 46 17.27 -2.60 -20.02
N TYR A 47 17.40 -1.61 -19.16
CA TYR A 47 17.18 -1.81 -17.74
C TYR A 47 15.99 -0.96 -17.28
N GLU A 48 14.91 -1.61 -16.84
CA GLU A 48 13.70 -0.98 -16.31
C GLU A 48 13.10 0.10 -17.24
N GLN A 49 13.25 -0.04 -18.56
CA GLN A 49 12.70 0.90 -19.52
C GLN A 49 11.37 0.43 -20.11
N MET A 50 11.23 -0.88 -20.30
CA MET A 50 10.01 -1.45 -20.85
C MET A 50 8.92 -1.46 -19.80
N ARG A 51 7.70 -1.08 -20.20
CA ARG A 51 6.51 -1.18 -19.38
C ARG A 51 5.51 -2.05 -20.11
N ILE A 52 4.98 -3.05 -19.43
CA ILE A 52 4.01 -3.98 -19.98
C ILE A 52 2.74 -3.84 -19.17
N ASP A 53 1.68 -3.39 -19.82
CA ASP A 53 0.38 -3.28 -19.17
C ASP A 53 -0.27 -4.65 -19.07
N TYR A 54 -0.94 -4.91 -17.97
CA TYR A 54 -1.72 -6.11 -17.77
C TYR A 54 -2.94 -5.80 -16.92
N LEU A 55 -3.98 -6.61 -17.07
CA LEU A 55 -5.21 -6.46 -16.31
C LEU A 55 -5.19 -7.44 -15.14
N ARG A 56 -5.52 -6.92 -13.95
CA ARG A 56 -5.82 -7.78 -12.80
C ARG A 56 -7.31 -8.07 -12.83
N PRO A 57 -7.72 -9.33 -12.85
CA PRO A 57 -9.14 -9.67 -12.72
C PRO A 57 -9.68 -9.14 -11.41
N ALA A 58 -10.90 -8.60 -11.44
CA ALA A 58 -11.59 -8.20 -10.23
C ALA A 58 -11.77 -9.40 -9.32
N LYS A 59 -11.38 -9.27 -8.06
CA LYS A 59 -11.47 -10.36 -7.09
C LYS A 59 -12.56 -10.05 -6.07
N LYS A 60 -13.49 -10.99 -5.93
CA LYS A 60 -14.45 -10.93 -4.84
C LYS A 60 -13.72 -11.22 -3.53
N SER A 61 -13.84 -10.30 -2.58
CA SER A 61 -13.21 -10.40 -1.26
C SER A 61 -14.26 -10.32 -0.16
N ARG A 62 -13.92 -10.85 1.00
CA ARG A 62 -14.81 -10.86 2.17
C ARG A 62 -14.22 -9.99 3.26
N TYR A 63 -15.08 -9.16 3.87
CA TYR A 63 -14.78 -8.44 5.08
C TYR A 63 -15.39 -9.16 6.27
N THR A 64 -14.57 -9.49 7.26
CA THR A 64 -15.03 -10.09 8.51
C THR A 64 -14.79 -9.10 9.64
N PRO A 65 -15.86 -8.47 10.19
CA PRO A 65 -15.72 -7.55 11.32
C PRO A 65 -15.15 -8.23 12.56
N ASP A 66 -14.39 -7.49 13.36
CA ASP A 66 -13.90 -8.02 14.64
C ASP A 66 -15.04 -8.27 15.61
N PHE A 67 -15.94 -7.30 15.75
CA PHE A 67 -17.11 -7.42 16.65
C PHE A 67 -18.36 -6.82 16.01
N VAL A 68 -19.48 -7.45 16.27
CA VAL A 68 -20.79 -6.91 15.92
C VAL A 68 -21.63 -6.86 17.19
N LEU A 69 -22.05 -5.65 17.59
CA LEU A 69 -22.86 -5.47 18.78
C LEU A 69 -24.33 -5.82 18.52
N PRO A 70 -25.11 -6.12 19.57
CA PRO A 70 -26.54 -6.42 19.41
C PRO A 70 -27.34 -5.31 18.73
N ASN A 71 -26.91 -4.05 18.86
CA ASN A 71 -27.55 -2.90 18.21
C ASN A 71 -27.11 -2.70 16.75
N GLY A 72 -26.29 -3.60 16.22
CA GLY A 72 -25.84 -3.54 14.83
C GLY A 72 -24.54 -2.76 14.60
N ILE A 73 -23.99 -2.13 15.62
CA ILE A 73 -22.71 -1.41 15.49
C ILE A 73 -21.60 -2.42 15.25
N ILE A 74 -20.81 -2.17 14.21
CA ILE A 74 -19.63 -2.96 13.86
C ILE A 74 -18.40 -2.27 14.43
N ILE A 75 -17.58 -3.01 15.15
CA ILE A 75 -16.35 -2.50 15.74
C ILE A 75 -15.15 -3.17 15.10
N GLU A 76 -14.26 -2.34 14.58
CA GLU A 76 -12.95 -2.74 14.08
C GLU A 76 -11.88 -2.23 15.03
N THR A 77 -11.05 -3.14 15.52
CA THR A 77 -9.90 -2.76 16.35
C THR A 77 -8.64 -2.76 15.51
N LYS A 78 -7.83 -1.71 15.62
CA LYS A 78 -6.60 -1.57 14.86
C LYS A 78 -5.44 -1.09 15.72
N GLY A 79 -4.39 -1.89 15.76
CA GLY A 79 -3.08 -1.43 16.28
C GLY A 79 -2.34 -0.67 15.18
N ARG A 80 -2.13 -1.32 14.04
CA ARG A 80 -1.54 -0.71 12.84
C ARG A 80 -2.61 -0.60 11.76
N PHE A 81 -2.75 0.60 11.23
CA PHE A 81 -3.76 0.89 10.20
C PHE A 81 -3.06 1.18 8.88
N LEU A 82 -2.74 0.12 8.16
CA LEU A 82 -1.95 0.18 6.94
C LEU A 82 -2.78 0.67 5.75
N THR A 83 -2.09 1.06 4.68
CA THR A 83 -2.73 1.52 3.44
C THR A 83 -3.75 0.51 2.91
N ALA A 84 -3.41 -0.79 2.93
CA ALA A 84 -4.33 -1.83 2.47
C ALA A 84 -5.59 -1.89 3.32
N ASP A 85 -5.48 -1.72 4.64
CA ASP A 85 -6.62 -1.68 5.55
C ASP A 85 -7.53 -0.49 5.23
N ARG A 86 -6.93 0.69 5.04
CA ARG A 86 -7.68 1.90 4.73
C ARG A 86 -8.43 1.79 3.40
N GLN A 87 -7.78 1.27 2.37
CA GLN A 87 -8.41 1.06 1.06
C GLN A 87 -9.58 0.07 1.15
N LYS A 88 -9.39 -1.03 1.89
CA LYS A 88 -10.43 -2.02 2.13
C LYS A 88 -11.65 -1.39 2.79
N MET A 89 -11.44 -0.60 3.83
CA MET A 89 -12.54 0.00 4.59
C MET A 89 -13.31 1.03 3.77
N LEU A 90 -12.62 1.78 2.91
CA LEU A 90 -13.29 2.70 1.98
C LEU A 90 -14.17 1.95 0.98
N LEU A 91 -13.69 0.82 0.45
CA LEU A 91 -14.47 -0.02 -0.46
C LEU A 91 -15.70 -0.62 0.23
N VAL A 92 -15.53 -1.12 1.45
CA VAL A 92 -16.64 -1.67 2.24
C VAL A 92 -17.69 -0.60 2.49
N LYS A 93 -17.28 0.60 2.91
CA LYS A 93 -18.19 1.70 3.18
C LYS A 93 -18.94 2.14 1.91
N ASP A 94 -18.24 2.23 0.80
CA ASP A 94 -18.84 2.61 -0.48
C ASP A 94 -19.89 1.62 -0.95
N GLN A 95 -19.59 0.33 -0.81
CA GLN A 95 -20.49 -0.75 -1.25
C GLN A 95 -21.58 -1.09 -0.26
N HIS A 96 -21.39 -0.75 1.01
CA HIS A 96 -22.33 -1.02 2.10
C HIS A 96 -22.52 0.22 2.99
N PRO A 97 -23.10 1.30 2.44
CA PRO A 97 -23.19 2.57 3.16
C PRO A 97 -24.08 2.52 4.41
N ASP A 98 -24.95 1.51 4.53
CA ASP A 98 -25.86 1.36 5.67
C ASP A 98 -25.19 0.74 6.89
N LEU A 99 -23.99 0.20 6.76
CA LEU A 99 -23.27 -0.38 7.87
C LEU A 99 -22.69 0.72 8.77
N ASP A 100 -22.88 0.57 10.08
CA ASP A 100 -22.32 1.46 11.09
C ASP A 100 -21.00 0.87 11.59
N ILE A 101 -19.92 1.24 10.92
CA ILE A 101 -18.58 0.74 11.21
C ILE A 101 -17.81 1.79 12.01
N ARG A 102 -17.32 1.40 13.18
CA ARG A 102 -16.57 2.27 14.10
C ARG A 102 -15.25 1.64 14.44
N PHE A 103 -14.22 2.46 14.59
CA PHE A 103 -12.87 2.01 14.92
C PHE A 103 -12.53 2.24 16.38
N ILE A 104 -11.78 1.28 16.93
CA ILE A 104 -11.04 1.50 18.17
C ILE A 104 -9.57 1.33 17.82
N PHE A 105 -8.82 2.41 17.87
CA PHE A 105 -7.39 2.39 17.61
C PHE A 105 -6.60 2.27 18.91
N SER A 106 -5.54 1.46 18.91
CA SER A 106 -4.61 1.44 20.06
C SER A 106 -4.02 2.81 20.30
N ASN A 107 -3.75 3.56 19.23
CA ASN A 107 -3.29 4.94 19.30
C ASN A 107 -3.86 5.70 18.09
N ALA A 108 -4.97 6.39 18.29
CA ALA A 108 -5.62 7.19 17.26
C ALA A 108 -4.78 8.40 16.81
N ASN A 109 -3.80 8.80 17.60
CA ASN A 109 -2.92 9.93 17.29
C ASN A 109 -1.72 9.51 16.42
N GLN A 110 -1.58 8.24 16.11
CA GLN A 110 -0.52 7.77 15.23
C GLN A 110 -0.77 8.24 13.80
N LYS A 111 0.29 8.72 13.14
CA LYS A 111 0.19 9.18 11.76
C LYS A 111 0.05 7.99 10.80
N ILE A 112 -0.68 8.20 9.70
CA ILE A 112 -0.88 7.15 8.69
C ILE A 112 0.40 6.83 7.91
N SER A 113 1.35 7.75 7.87
CA SER A 113 2.69 7.55 7.30
C SER A 113 3.67 8.55 7.91
N LYS A 114 4.96 8.32 7.69
CA LYS A 114 6.01 9.22 8.22
C LYS A 114 5.92 10.64 7.67
N GLN A 115 5.49 10.79 6.40
CA GLN A 115 5.39 12.09 5.75
C GLN A 115 4.05 12.76 5.93
N SER A 116 3.05 12.06 6.44
CA SER A 116 1.71 12.60 6.60
C SER A 116 1.53 13.27 7.94
N LYS A 117 0.73 14.33 7.97
CA LYS A 117 0.24 14.94 9.20
C LYS A 117 -1.10 14.34 9.64
N THR A 118 -1.71 13.49 8.81
CA THR A 118 -2.98 12.85 9.10
C THR A 118 -2.78 11.69 10.07
N THR A 119 -3.51 11.72 11.19
CA THR A 119 -3.53 10.63 12.16
C THR A 119 -4.61 9.61 11.78
N TYR A 120 -4.59 8.44 12.42
CA TYR A 120 -5.61 7.42 12.25
C TYR A 120 -7.02 7.97 12.57
N GLY A 121 -7.13 8.68 13.68
CA GLY A 121 -8.41 9.30 14.07
C GLY A 121 -8.88 10.34 13.07
N MET A 122 -7.98 11.20 12.59
CA MET A 122 -8.32 12.20 11.58
C MET A 122 -8.79 11.55 10.28
N TRP A 123 -8.13 10.47 9.86
CA TRP A 123 -8.53 9.73 8.67
C TRP A 123 -9.94 9.15 8.85
N ALA A 124 -10.19 8.51 9.98
CA ALA A 124 -11.50 7.92 10.27
C ALA A 124 -12.59 8.98 10.25
N GLU A 125 -12.39 10.10 10.92
CA GLU A 125 -13.34 11.19 10.98
C GLU A 125 -13.64 11.75 9.59
N ARG A 126 -12.60 12.00 8.79
CA ARG A 126 -12.75 12.54 7.42
C ARG A 126 -13.52 11.61 6.50
N ASN A 127 -13.45 10.30 6.76
CA ASN A 127 -14.11 9.29 5.94
C ASN A 127 -15.43 8.80 6.55
N GLY A 128 -15.92 9.45 7.58
CA GLY A 128 -17.22 9.16 8.17
C GLY A 128 -17.26 7.94 9.06
N PHE A 129 -16.12 7.53 9.62
CA PHE A 129 -16.06 6.45 10.61
C PHE A 129 -15.90 7.02 12.02
N PRO A 130 -16.87 6.84 12.90
CA PRO A 130 -16.67 7.16 14.31
C PRO A 130 -15.49 6.34 14.86
N TYR A 131 -14.76 6.89 15.80
CA TYR A 131 -13.62 6.18 16.37
C TYR A 131 -13.44 6.49 17.85
N SER A 132 -12.67 5.65 18.51
CA SER A 132 -12.21 5.85 19.87
C SER A 132 -10.73 5.57 19.97
N ASN A 133 -10.08 6.21 20.91
CA ASN A 133 -8.68 5.97 21.21
C ASN A 133 -8.58 4.99 22.39
N SER A 134 -8.24 3.76 22.08
CA SER A 134 -7.93 2.70 23.05
C SER A 134 -9.10 2.09 23.83
N ASP A 135 -10.17 2.82 24.07
CA ASP A 135 -11.26 2.37 24.92
C ASP A 135 -12.54 2.11 24.15
N LEU A 136 -13.36 1.18 24.64
CA LEU A 136 -14.74 0.99 24.16
C LEU A 136 -15.64 2.05 24.81
N PRO A 137 -16.18 3.00 24.02
CA PRO A 137 -17.12 3.96 24.57
C PRO A 137 -18.41 3.27 25.01
N LEU A 138 -18.78 3.45 26.28
CA LEU A 138 -19.99 2.84 26.83
C LEU A 138 -21.25 3.35 26.14
N ASP A 139 -21.23 4.57 25.62
CA ASP A 139 -22.36 5.13 24.88
C ASP A 139 -22.71 4.30 23.62
N TRP A 140 -21.72 3.64 23.02
CA TRP A 140 -21.98 2.77 21.87
C TRP A 140 -22.84 1.56 22.22
N LEU A 141 -22.80 1.13 23.46
CA LEU A 141 -23.61 0.01 23.93
C LEU A 141 -25.08 0.39 24.18
N LYS A 142 -25.35 1.68 24.28
CA LYS A 142 -26.66 2.22 24.62
C LYS A 142 -27.44 2.73 23.41
N GLU A 143 -26.81 2.77 22.27
CA GLU A 143 -27.45 3.25 21.02
C GLU A 143 -28.43 2.26 20.40
#